data_78624e37236337eaf894c08597b31e9d
#
_entry.id   78624e37236337eaf894c08597b31e9d
#
_cell.length_a   1.000
_cell.length_b   1.000
_cell.length_c   1.000
_cell.angle_alpha   90.00
_cell.angle_beta   90.00
_cell.angle_gamma   90.00
#
_symmetry.space_group_name_H-M   'P 1'
#
loop_
_entity.id
_entity.type
_entity.pdbx_description
1 polymer ?
#
loop_
_entity_poly.entity_id
_entity_poly.type
_entity_poly.pdbx_seq_one_letter_code
_entity_poly.pdbx_strand_id
1 'polypeptide(L)'
;MTKIKMKRQKQKKQNSKEYTNILLFFTVLFVLMTGYLVWFQAFKSREVINNSYNARIEAMENQVIRGSILASDGQVLATTKVDADGTEKRVYPFGCTFSHVLGYSEYGKTGIESIGNFQLTTSNAYFVERFLNELKEQKNIGDSLVTTLDVELQTVTHDALGTKKGAVIVMKPSTGDVLALVSKPDYDPSEIAQKWSSFSNSEDGVLLNRVTQGLYPPGSTFKMLTLLEYLREHQMNASGFSFHCTGKVTSGDTSISCYKGKAHGDLDLTKAFAKSCNGAFAEIGRDLDISSFQSLTDQLLFDQELPVAFPYSQSSFSLKASDPEILKMMTAIGQGNTLMTPMHMALLMCAVANDGVLMTPRFLKRTESYTGVQVESYPVSTYGQLMTEEEAQTLQLYLRAVVEEGTGTKLQSDVYEAAGKTGTAEYSSNKKQSHAWFAGYASGSKDDLVVVAIVEGAGSGSEYAIPIAKKVFDAYYKE
;
A
#
# COMPACT_ATOMS: atom_id res chain seq x y z
N MET A 1 58.49 60.10 2.95
CA MET A 1 57.35 59.67 2.06
C MET A 1 57.12 58.17 2.02
N THR A 2 58.05 57.30 2.33
CA THR A 2 58.00 55.85 2.14
C THR A 2 57.14 55.08 3.21
N LYS A 3 57.16 55.45 4.48
CA LYS A 3 56.40 54.74 5.54
C LYS A 3 54.87 54.91 5.44
N ILE A 4 54.39 56.07 4.96
CA ILE A 4 52.96 56.36 4.79
C ILE A 4 52.39 55.59 3.63
N LYS A 5 53.13 55.44 2.52
CA LYS A 5 52.73 54.61 1.35
C LYS A 5 52.63 53.13 1.71
N MET A 6 53.57 52.60 2.49
CA MET A 6 53.55 51.21 2.92
C MET A 6 52.39 50.91 3.92
N LYS A 7 52.04 51.86 4.81
CA LYS A 7 50.91 51.69 5.71
C LYS A 7 49.57 51.70 4.94
N ARG A 8 49.41 52.58 3.94
CA ARG A 8 48.23 52.62 3.04
C ARG A 8 48.11 51.35 2.19
N GLN A 9 49.23 50.78 1.67
CA GLN A 9 49.20 49.54 0.95
C GLN A 9 48.84 48.32 1.80
N LYS A 10 49.35 48.23 3.06
CA LYS A 10 48.95 47.19 4.02
C LYS A 10 47.46 47.28 4.37
N GLN A 11 46.98 48.50 4.60
CA GLN A 11 45.56 48.73 4.92
C GLN A 11 44.63 48.39 3.73
N LYS A 12 45.01 48.73 2.47
CA LYS A 12 44.30 48.33 1.29
C LYS A 12 44.29 46.80 1.06
N LYS A 13 45.40 46.14 1.38
CA LYS A 13 45.48 44.66 1.28
C LYS A 13 44.68 43.95 2.40
N GLN A 14 44.57 44.53 3.59
CA GLN A 14 43.79 44.02 4.68
C GLN A 14 42.30 44.20 4.41
N ASN A 15 41.84 45.35 3.98
CA ASN A 15 40.47 45.61 3.56
C ASN A 15 40.03 44.71 2.38
N SER A 16 40.95 44.51 1.42
CA SER A 16 40.67 43.59 0.29
C SER A 16 40.43 42.16 0.74
N LYS A 17 41.16 41.65 1.76
CA LYS A 17 40.94 40.30 2.33
C LYS A 17 39.61 40.22 3.08
N GLU A 18 39.25 41.24 3.85
CA GLU A 18 37.99 41.29 4.57
C GLU A 18 36.80 41.31 3.59
N TYR A 19 36.85 42.11 2.53
CA TYR A 19 35.82 42.07 1.48
C TYR A 19 35.75 40.75 0.75
N THR A 20 36.87 40.08 0.47
CA THR A 20 36.89 38.75 -0.13
C THR A 20 36.29 37.71 0.81
N ASN A 21 36.55 37.75 2.10
CA ASN A 21 35.97 36.85 3.07
C ASN A 21 34.44 37.05 3.22
N ILE A 22 33.99 38.30 3.23
CA ILE A 22 32.57 38.65 3.24
C ILE A 22 31.89 38.14 1.95
N LEU A 23 32.50 38.38 0.78
CA LEU A 23 32.00 37.91 -0.50
C LEU A 23 31.91 36.39 -0.51
N LEU A 24 32.94 35.69 -0.04
CA LEU A 24 32.98 34.24 0.04
C LEU A 24 31.87 33.71 0.96
N PHE A 25 31.67 34.34 2.12
CA PHE A 25 30.59 33.97 3.05
C PHE A 25 29.21 34.08 2.40
N PHE A 26 28.91 35.20 1.73
CA PHE A 26 27.63 35.37 1.06
C PHE A 26 27.47 34.42 -0.15
N THR A 27 28.55 34.15 -0.87
CA THR A 27 28.53 33.17 -1.99
C THR A 27 28.21 31.78 -1.48
N VAL A 28 28.86 31.34 -0.38
CA VAL A 28 28.58 30.04 0.23
C VAL A 28 27.14 29.98 0.74
N LEU A 29 26.66 31.02 1.40
CA LEU A 29 25.28 31.10 1.88
C LEU A 29 24.28 31.01 0.71
N PHE A 30 24.53 31.71 -0.38
CA PHE A 30 23.70 31.67 -1.59
C PHE A 30 23.69 30.28 -2.23
N VAL A 31 24.84 29.62 -2.33
CA VAL A 31 24.94 28.23 -2.85
C VAL A 31 24.17 27.26 -1.96
N LEU A 32 24.29 27.38 -0.63
CA LEU A 32 23.53 26.53 0.32
C LEU A 32 22.02 26.77 0.19
N MET A 33 21.60 28.02 0.10
CA MET A 33 20.18 28.37 -0.08
C MET A 33 19.63 27.85 -1.41
N THR A 34 20.40 28.00 -2.50
CA THR A 34 20.00 27.46 -3.81
C THR A 34 19.95 25.93 -3.79
N GLY A 35 20.95 25.27 -3.19
CA GLY A 35 20.96 23.83 -3.01
C GLY A 35 19.77 23.32 -2.20
N TYR A 36 19.42 24.02 -1.13
CA TYR A 36 18.21 23.70 -0.35
C TYR A 36 16.93 23.88 -1.16
N LEU A 37 16.81 24.96 -1.95
CA LEU A 37 15.64 25.18 -2.80
C LEU A 37 15.49 24.08 -3.86
N VAL A 38 16.58 23.66 -4.49
CA VAL A 38 16.59 22.55 -5.45
C VAL A 38 16.18 21.25 -4.78
N TRP A 39 16.76 20.95 -3.60
CA TRP A 39 16.39 19.78 -2.83
C TRP A 39 14.91 19.82 -2.43
N PHE A 40 14.42 20.95 -1.90
CA PHE A 40 13.02 21.14 -1.53
C PHE A 40 12.10 20.93 -2.74
N GLN A 41 12.44 21.52 -3.90
CA GLN A 41 11.65 21.37 -5.12
C GLN A 41 11.61 19.91 -5.59
N ALA A 42 12.73 19.18 -5.48
CA ALA A 42 12.82 17.80 -5.96
C ALA A 42 12.11 16.79 -5.03
N PHE A 43 12.16 16.99 -3.71
CA PHE A 43 11.77 15.96 -2.75
C PHE A 43 10.59 16.34 -1.84
N LYS A 44 10.36 17.63 -1.56
CA LYS A 44 9.35 18.07 -0.58
C LYS A 44 8.21 18.90 -1.17
N SER A 45 8.38 19.49 -2.34
CA SER A 45 7.39 20.41 -2.91
C SER A 45 6.03 19.74 -3.14
N ARG A 46 6.01 18.48 -3.58
CA ARG A 46 4.76 17.73 -3.84
C ARG A 46 3.95 17.49 -2.57
N GLU A 47 4.62 17.16 -1.48
CA GLU A 47 3.98 16.95 -0.17
C GLU A 47 3.34 18.24 0.35
N VAL A 48 4.06 19.37 0.23
CA VAL A 48 3.57 20.67 0.69
C VAL A 48 2.47 21.23 -0.22
N ILE A 49 2.59 21.03 -1.54
CA ILE A 49 1.59 21.48 -2.50
C ILE A 49 0.28 20.70 -2.30
N ASN A 50 0.34 19.38 -2.13
CA ASN A 50 -0.84 18.54 -1.97
C ASN A 50 -1.38 18.49 -0.53
N ASN A 51 -0.82 19.28 0.39
CA ASN A 51 -1.32 19.35 1.76
C ASN A 51 -2.72 19.96 1.79
N SER A 52 -3.68 19.25 2.37
CA SER A 52 -5.10 19.66 2.50
C SER A 52 -5.32 20.99 3.23
N TYR A 53 -4.32 21.48 3.98
CA TYR A 53 -4.35 22.78 4.65
C TYR A 53 -3.72 23.92 3.85
N ASN A 54 -3.38 23.70 2.57
CA ASN A 54 -2.78 24.74 1.73
C ASN A 54 -3.85 25.70 1.17
N ALA A 55 -4.06 26.81 1.86
CA ALA A 55 -5.06 27.83 1.48
C ALA A 55 -4.89 28.43 0.06
N ARG A 56 -3.71 28.29 -0.56
CA ARG A 56 -3.52 28.70 -1.97
C ARG A 56 -4.26 27.81 -2.93
N ILE A 57 -4.43 26.53 -2.61
CA ILE A 57 -5.18 25.59 -3.44
C ILE A 57 -6.65 25.95 -3.45
N GLU A 58 -7.24 26.34 -2.31
CA GLU A 58 -8.62 26.81 -2.23
C GLU A 58 -8.87 28.04 -3.12
N ALA A 59 -7.91 28.96 -3.18
CA ALA A 59 -8.01 30.13 -4.08
C ALA A 59 -7.95 29.72 -5.57
N MET A 60 -7.19 28.66 -5.91
CA MET A 60 -7.12 28.13 -7.27
C MET A 60 -8.40 27.34 -7.65
N GLU A 61 -8.97 26.60 -6.70
CA GLU A 61 -10.22 25.84 -6.89
C GLU A 61 -11.37 26.74 -7.36
N ASN A 62 -11.43 27.97 -6.88
CA ASN A 62 -12.46 28.93 -7.28
C ASN A 62 -12.28 29.48 -8.71
N GLN A 63 -11.10 29.31 -9.31
CA GLN A 63 -10.76 29.84 -10.64
C GLN A 63 -10.78 28.78 -11.75
N VAL A 64 -10.87 27.51 -11.39
CA VAL A 64 -10.75 26.38 -12.32
C VAL A 64 -11.88 25.40 -12.06
N ILE A 65 -12.53 24.93 -13.13
CA ILE A 65 -13.44 23.77 -13.06
C ILE A 65 -12.59 22.54 -12.82
N ARG A 66 -12.81 21.82 -11.72
CA ARG A 66 -12.02 20.67 -11.32
C ARG A 66 -11.96 19.61 -12.41
N GLY A 67 -10.75 19.18 -12.80
CA GLY A 67 -10.47 18.22 -13.85
C GLY A 67 -11.00 16.81 -13.58
N SER A 68 -10.91 15.93 -14.56
CA SER A 68 -11.43 14.56 -14.48
C SER A 68 -10.41 13.57 -13.95
N ILE A 69 -10.90 12.50 -13.30
CA ILE A 69 -10.10 11.31 -12.95
C ILE A 69 -10.55 10.20 -13.90
N LEU A 70 -9.59 9.62 -14.60
CA LEU A 70 -9.82 8.60 -15.62
C LEU A 70 -9.20 7.27 -15.19
N ALA A 71 -9.83 6.18 -15.54
CA ALA A 71 -9.27 4.84 -15.44
C ALA A 71 -8.11 4.65 -16.42
N SER A 72 -7.46 3.50 -16.35
CA SER A 72 -6.30 3.16 -17.18
C SER A 72 -6.61 3.11 -18.67
N ASP A 73 -7.85 2.85 -19.03
CA ASP A 73 -8.43 2.77 -20.39
C ASP A 73 -9.12 4.07 -20.85
N GLY A 74 -9.14 5.10 -19.99
CA GLY A 74 -9.74 6.40 -20.26
C GLY A 74 -11.22 6.53 -19.85
N GLN A 75 -11.85 5.51 -19.26
CA GLN A 75 -13.19 5.66 -18.70
C GLN A 75 -13.20 6.69 -17.56
N VAL A 76 -14.26 7.50 -17.51
CA VAL A 76 -14.38 8.57 -16.51
C VAL A 76 -14.79 8.00 -15.17
N LEU A 77 -13.92 8.13 -14.16
CA LEU A 77 -14.16 7.72 -12.78
C LEU A 77 -14.72 8.84 -11.91
N ALA A 78 -14.28 10.08 -12.15
CA ALA A 78 -14.83 11.28 -11.55
C ALA A 78 -14.70 12.47 -12.51
N THR A 79 -15.73 13.34 -12.56
CA THR A 79 -15.71 14.54 -13.39
C THR A 79 -16.56 15.65 -12.76
N THR A 80 -16.38 16.88 -13.21
CA THR A 80 -17.22 18.01 -12.78
C THR A 80 -18.19 18.38 -13.89
N LYS A 81 -19.48 18.34 -13.62
CA LYS A 81 -20.53 18.87 -14.49
C LYS A 81 -20.84 20.29 -14.07
N VAL A 82 -21.06 21.16 -15.07
CA VAL A 82 -21.48 22.54 -14.88
C VAL A 82 -22.90 22.64 -15.40
N ASP A 83 -23.83 22.98 -14.53
CA ASP A 83 -25.24 23.18 -14.88
C ASP A 83 -25.43 24.50 -15.61
N ALA A 84 -26.63 24.73 -16.19
CA ALA A 84 -26.95 25.94 -16.99
C ALA A 84 -26.91 27.26 -16.18
N ASP A 85 -27.01 27.16 -14.85
CA ASP A 85 -26.91 28.29 -13.92
C ASP A 85 -25.44 28.54 -13.46
N GLY A 86 -24.46 27.74 -13.96
CA GLY A 86 -23.07 27.84 -13.58
C GLY A 86 -22.68 27.02 -12.32
N THR A 87 -23.63 26.30 -11.72
CA THR A 87 -23.37 25.47 -10.55
C THR A 87 -22.50 24.28 -10.94
N GLU A 88 -21.38 24.09 -10.24
CA GLU A 88 -20.45 22.99 -10.44
C GLU A 88 -20.83 21.82 -9.52
N LYS A 89 -20.94 20.63 -10.08
CA LYS A 89 -21.24 19.40 -9.34
C LYS A 89 -20.24 18.31 -9.66
N ARG A 90 -19.54 17.80 -8.64
CA ARG A 90 -18.66 16.62 -8.79
C ARG A 90 -19.50 15.36 -8.95
N VAL A 91 -19.21 14.53 -9.95
CA VAL A 91 -19.96 13.33 -10.33
C VAL A 91 -19.02 12.14 -10.35
N TYR A 92 -19.45 11.05 -9.72
CA TYR A 92 -18.76 9.77 -9.65
C TYR A 92 -19.61 8.70 -10.32
N PRO A 93 -19.40 8.41 -11.64
CA PRO A 93 -20.30 7.54 -12.41
C PRO A 93 -20.47 6.13 -11.86
N PHE A 94 -19.48 5.61 -11.12
CA PHE A 94 -19.48 4.27 -10.54
C PHE A 94 -19.92 4.25 -9.07
N GLY A 95 -20.34 5.37 -8.49
CA GLY A 95 -20.83 5.47 -7.12
C GLY A 95 -19.90 4.84 -6.10
N CYS A 96 -20.42 3.91 -5.30
CA CYS A 96 -19.67 3.25 -4.20
C CYS A 96 -18.46 2.40 -4.66
N THR A 97 -18.47 1.90 -5.91
CA THR A 97 -17.47 0.93 -6.40
C THR A 97 -16.02 1.43 -6.27
N PHE A 98 -15.81 2.74 -6.45
CA PHE A 98 -14.49 3.37 -6.38
C PHE A 98 -14.32 4.30 -5.17
N SER A 99 -15.24 4.29 -4.21
CA SER A 99 -15.31 5.29 -3.14
C SER A 99 -14.00 5.53 -2.40
N HIS A 100 -13.36 4.48 -1.88
CA HIS A 100 -12.17 4.63 -1.05
C HIS A 100 -10.89 4.90 -1.85
N VAL A 101 -10.81 4.47 -3.09
CA VAL A 101 -9.64 4.74 -3.93
C VAL A 101 -9.71 6.14 -4.55
N LEU A 102 -10.86 6.57 -5.02
CA LEU A 102 -11.05 7.94 -5.51
C LEU A 102 -11.10 8.93 -4.34
N GLY A 103 -11.79 8.55 -3.28
CA GLY A 103 -12.09 9.44 -2.17
C GLY A 103 -13.21 10.41 -2.52
N TYR A 104 -13.17 11.57 -1.88
CA TYR A 104 -14.12 12.69 -2.08
C TYR A 104 -13.37 14.02 -2.13
N SER A 105 -13.99 15.03 -2.73
CA SER A 105 -13.42 16.37 -2.92
C SER A 105 -13.89 17.42 -1.93
N GLU A 106 -14.86 17.10 -1.07
CA GLU A 106 -15.43 17.98 -0.07
C GLU A 106 -15.09 17.48 1.35
N TYR A 107 -15.15 18.35 2.38
CA TYR A 107 -14.88 17.99 3.77
C TYR A 107 -13.49 17.36 4.01
N GLY A 108 -12.45 17.87 3.32
CA GLY A 108 -11.06 17.53 3.61
C GLY A 108 -10.31 16.72 2.56
N LYS A 109 -10.95 16.24 1.53
CA LYS A 109 -10.38 15.44 0.43
C LYS A 109 -9.64 14.18 0.86
N THR A 110 -9.87 13.07 0.19
CA THR A 110 -9.19 11.79 0.43
C THR A 110 -8.90 11.08 -0.89
N GLY A 111 -8.18 9.96 -0.84
CA GLY A 111 -7.92 9.14 -2.03
C GLY A 111 -7.21 9.89 -3.15
N ILE A 112 -7.52 9.54 -4.40
CA ILE A 112 -6.94 10.20 -5.59
C ILE A 112 -7.37 11.66 -5.69
N GLU A 113 -8.57 12.03 -5.22
CA GLU A 113 -9.02 13.43 -5.12
C GLU A 113 -8.07 14.28 -4.27
N SER A 114 -7.43 13.69 -3.25
CA SER A 114 -6.45 14.36 -2.41
C SER A 114 -5.05 14.39 -3.05
N ILE A 115 -4.50 13.23 -3.43
CA ILE A 115 -3.12 13.16 -3.95
C ILE A 115 -2.94 13.86 -5.29
N GLY A 116 -4.00 13.96 -6.09
CA GLY A 116 -4.01 14.65 -7.39
C GLY A 116 -4.66 16.04 -7.34
N ASN A 117 -4.90 16.60 -6.14
CA ASN A 117 -5.68 17.83 -6.01
C ASN A 117 -5.07 19.01 -6.77
N PHE A 118 -3.75 19.16 -6.72
CA PHE A 118 -3.05 20.23 -7.42
C PHE A 118 -3.26 20.15 -8.93
N GLN A 119 -3.11 18.97 -9.53
CA GLN A 119 -3.29 18.76 -10.97
C GLN A 119 -4.74 19.02 -11.38
N LEU A 120 -5.70 18.47 -10.61
CA LEU A 120 -7.12 18.63 -10.88
C LEU A 120 -7.61 20.10 -10.79
N THR A 121 -6.87 20.95 -10.08
CA THR A 121 -7.20 22.39 -9.91
C THR A 121 -6.23 23.31 -10.66
N THR A 122 -5.34 22.76 -11.48
CA THR A 122 -4.42 23.50 -12.34
C THR A 122 -4.81 23.28 -13.79
N SER A 123 -4.83 24.32 -14.61
CA SER A 123 -5.12 24.21 -16.04
C SER A 123 -3.86 24.46 -16.87
N ASN A 124 -3.46 23.45 -17.65
CA ASN A 124 -2.41 23.55 -18.66
C ASN A 124 -2.99 23.72 -20.09
N ALA A 125 -4.16 24.37 -20.19
CA ALA A 125 -4.73 24.79 -21.46
C ALA A 125 -3.77 25.74 -22.23
N TYR A 126 -3.89 25.79 -23.56
CA TYR A 126 -3.09 26.70 -24.39
C TYR A 126 -3.26 28.15 -23.93
N PHE A 127 -2.17 28.92 -23.94
CA PHE A 127 -2.16 30.30 -23.47
C PHE A 127 -3.23 31.18 -24.10
N VAL A 128 -3.48 31.04 -25.41
CA VAL A 128 -4.52 31.80 -26.12
C VAL A 128 -5.93 31.50 -25.58
N GLU A 129 -6.19 30.25 -25.26
CA GLU A 129 -7.48 29.82 -24.74
C GLU A 129 -7.68 30.31 -23.30
N ARG A 130 -6.68 30.17 -22.45
CA ARG A 130 -6.71 30.74 -21.08
C ARG A 130 -6.97 32.22 -21.10
N PHE A 131 -6.31 32.96 -21.99
CA PHE A 131 -6.52 34.39 -22.17
C PHE A 131 -7.94 34.73 -22.67
N LEU A 132 -8.48 33.95 -23.62
CA LEU A 132 -9.84 34.13 -24.10
C LEU A 132 -10.90 33.82 -23.03
N ASN A 133 -10.69 32.80 -22.21
CA ASN A 133 -11.56 32.44 -21.10
C ASN A 133 -11.53 33.53 -20.01
N GLU A 134 -10.35 34.08 -19.72
CA GLU A 134 -10.20 35.19 -18.78
C GLU A 134 -10.94 36.45 -19.26
N LEU A 135 -10.86 36.77 -20.57
CA LEU A 135 -11.61 37.87 -21.15
C LEU A 135 -13.14 37.68 -21.12
N LYS A 136 -13.60 36.42 -21.10
CA LYS A 136 -15.03 36.05 -21.04
C LYS A 136 -15.52 35.81 -19.62
N GLU A 137 -14.67 36.01 -18.62
CA GLU A 137 -14.95 35.65 -17.21
C GLU A 137 -15.36 34.18 -17.04
N GLN A 138 -14.82 33.28 -17.89
CA GLN A 138 -15.06 31.85 -17.84
C GLN A 138 -13.91 31.13 -17.11
N LYS A 139 -14.25 30.17 -16.27
CA LYS A 139 -13.24 29.32 -15.62
C LYS A 139 -12.55 28.41 -16.64
N ASN A 140 -11.27 28.19 -16.46
CA ASN A 140 -10.54 27.17 -17.20
C ASN A 140 -10.87 25.78 -16.63
N ILE A 141 -10.72 24.75 -17.46
CA ILE A 141 -10.86 23.35 -17.01
C ILE A 141 -9.52 22.86 -16.50
N GLY A 142 -9.51 22.23 -15.33
CA GLY A 142 -8.32 21.62 -14.74
C GLY A 142 -7.85 20.39 -15.50
N ASP A 143 -6.62 20.01 -15.24
CA ASP A 143 -6.02 18.85 -15.89
C ASP A 143 -6.67 17.55 -15.40
N SER A 144 -6.66 16.52 -16.24
CA SER A 144 -7.18 15.21 -15.94
C SER A 144 -6.07 14.26 -15.46
N LEU A 145 -6.40 13.40 -14.51
CA LEU A 145 -5.51 12.35 -14.02
C LEU A 145 -5.88 11.03 -14.68
N VAL A 146 -4.94 10.38 -15.35
CA VAL A 146 -5.07 9.00 -15.81
C VAL A 146 -4.46 8.07 -14.76
N THR A 147 -5.29 7.22 -14.19
CA THR A 147 -4.91 6.30 -13.12
C THR A 147 -4.41 4.95 -13.64
N THR A 148 -3.94 4.10 -12.74
CA THR A 148 -3.63 2.69 -13.01
C THR A 148 -4.85 1.79 -12.86
N LEU A 149 -5.96 2.31 -12.33
CA LEU A 149 -7.16 1.53 -12.00
C LEU A 149 -7.77 0.88 -13.24
N ASP A 150 -8.18 -0.34 -13.07
CA ASP A 150 -8.90 -1.15 -14.05
C ASP A 150 -10.38 -1.23 -13.62
N VAL A 151 -11.28 -0.80 -14.48
CA VAL A 151 -12.71 -0.68 -14.15
C VAL A 151 -13.34 -2.05 -13.93
N GLU A 152 -12.98 -3.01 -14.73
CA GLU A 152 -13.52 -4.37 -14.63
C GLU A 152 -13.02 -5.06 -13.36
N LEU A 153 -11.70 -5.08 -13.14
CA LEU A 153 -11.13 -5.68 -11.92
C LEU A 153 -11.65 -5.00 -10.66
N GLN A 154 -11.78 -3.67 -10.64
CA GLN A 154 -12.36 -2.95 -9.52
C GLN A 154 -13.81 -3.40 -9.26
N THR A 155 -14.62 -3.50 -10.32
CA THR A 155 -16.03 -3.89 -10.22
C THR A 155 -16.15 -5.35 -9.74
N VAL A 156 -15.40 -6.27 -10.36
CA VAL A 156 -15.38 -7.69 -9.94
C VAL A 156 -14.91 -7.82 -8.49
N THR A 157 -13.88 -7.05 -8.09
CA THR A 157 -13.35 -7.07 -6.72
C THR A 157 -14.39 -6.56 -5.72
N HIS A 158 -15.06 -5.46 -6.04
CA HIS A 158 -16.14 -4.89 -5.23
C HIS A 158 -17.30 -5.87 -5.05
N ASP A 159 -17.74 -6.50 -6.14
CA ASP A 159 -18.83 -7.47 -6.14
C ASP A 159 -18.44 -8.80 -5.46
N ALA A 160 -17.18 -9.21 -5.59
CA ALA A 160 -16.67 -10.40 -4.92
C ALA A 160 -16.66 -10.27 -3.39
N LEU A 161 -16.32 -9.08 -2.86
CA LEU A 161 -16.44 -8.79 -1.42
C LEU A 161 -17.91 -8.72 -0.97
N GLY A 162 -18.80 -8.28 -1.86
CA GLY A 162 -20.25 -8.22 -1.61
C GLY A 162 -20.60 -7.29 -0.46
N THR A 163 -21.42 -7.74 0.47
CA THR A 163 -21.85 -6.98 1.67
C THR A 163 -20.94 -7.21 2.87
N LYS A 164 -19.84 -7.96 2.71
CA LYS A 164 -18.94 -8.30 3.83
C LYS A 164 -18.08 -7.09 4.19
N LYS A 165 -17.89 -6.85 5.47
CA LYS A 165 -16.94 -5.88 5.99
C LYS A 165 -15.51 -6.38 5.78
N GLY A 166 -14.64 -5.55 5.18
CA GLY A 166 -13.28 -5.97 4.87
C GLY A 166 -12.63 -5.13 3.78
N ALA A 167 -11.55 -5.66 3.21
CA ALA A 167 -10.75 -4.97 2.22
C ALA A 167 -10.15 -5.94 1.19
N VAL A 168 -9.98 -5.46 -0.03
CA VAL A 168 -9.26 -6.18 -1.10
C VAL A 168 -8.39 -5.19 -1.85
N ILE A 169 -7.15 -5.59 -2.14
CA ILE A 169 -6.25 -4.85 -3.03
C ILE A 169 -5.70 -5.78 -4.10
N VAL A 170 -5.60 -5.25 -5.31
CA VAL A 170 -5.09 -5.95 -6.50
C VAL A 170 -3.97 -5.13 -7.12
N MET A 171 -2.79 -5.74 -7.30
CA MET A 171 -1.58 -5.06 -7.78
C MET A 171 -0.84 -5.88 -8.84
N LYS A 172 -0.14 -5.18 -9.75
CA LYS A 172 0.88 -5.79 -10.61
C LYS A 172 2.25 -5.72 -9.94
N PRO A 173 2.88 -6.84 -9.59
CA PRO A 173 4.17 -6.84 -8.90
C PRO A 173 5.31 -6.24 -9.74
N SER A 174 5.30 -6.45 -11.06
CA SER A 174 6.34 -5.98 -11.97
C SER A 174 6.38 -4.45 -12.19
N THR A 175 5.29 -3.75 -11.89
CA THR A 175 5.17 -2.29 -12.11
C THR A 175 4.78 -1.50 -10.87
N GLY A 176 4.28 -2.17 -9.83
CA GLY A 176 3.69 -1.53 -8.66
C GLY A 176 2.30 -0.93 -8.91
N ASP A 177 1.70 -1.15 -10.08
CA ASP A 177 0.38 -0.60 -10.41
C ASP A 177 -0.69 -1.19 -9.50
N VAL A 178 -1.44 -0.30 -8.83
CA VAL A 178 -2.66 -0.68 -8.13
C VAL A 178 -3.80 -0.67 -9.14
N LEU A 179 -4.35 -1.85 -9.43
CA LEU A 179 -5.42 -2.04 -10.40
C LEU A 179 -6.80 -1.94 -9.76
N ALA A 180 -6.94 -2.41 -8.51
CA ALA A 180 -8.17 -2.30 -7.75
C ALA A 180 -7.87 -2.12 -6.25
N LEU A 181 -8.72 -1.33 -5.58
CA LEU A 181 -8.68 -1.12 -4.14
C LEU A 181 -10.12 -0.97 -3.63
N VAL A 182 -10.56 -1.93 -2.83
CA VAL A 182 -11.91 -1.98 -2.26
C VAL A 182 -11.83 -2.03 -0.74
N SER A 183 -12.61 -1.17 -0.09
CA SER A 183 -12.83 -1.17 1.37
C SER A 183 -14.32 -1.13 1.64
N LYS A 184 -14.81 -1.97 2.57
CA LYS A 184 -16.24 -1.99 2.96
C LYS A 184 -16.40 -2.04 4.49
N PRO A 185 -17.48 -1.38 5.01
CA PRO A 185 -18.55 -0.70 4.26
C PRO A 185 -18.04 0.50 3.47
N ASP A 186 -18.71 0.77 2.37
CA ASP A 186 -18.42 1.84 1.42
C ASP A 186 -19.49 2.95 1.46
N TYR A 187 -19.30 3.97 0.66
CA TYR A 187 -20.18 5.14 0.57
C TYR A 187 -20.22 5.66 -0.87
N ASP A 188 -21.26 6.38 -1.24
CA ASP A 188 -21.27 7.13 -2.50
C ASP A 188 -20.59 8.50 -2.27
N PRO A 189 -19.47 8.79 -2.96
CA PRO A 189 -18.80 10.09 -2.83
C PRO A 189 -19.67 11.27 -3.24
N SER A 190 -20.68 11.06 -4.09
CA SER A 190 -21.64 12.11 -4.48
C SER A 190 -22.56 12.54 -3.33
N GLU A 191 -22.69 11.74 -2.29
CA GLU A 191 -23.56 12.00 -1.14
C GLU A 191 -22.80 12.56 0.08
N ILE A 192 -21.47 12.75 -0.04
CA ILE A 192 -20.61 13.09 1.12
C ILE A 192 -21.08 14.37 1.81
N ALA A 193 -21.44 15.41 1.04
CA ALA A 193 -21.90 16.68 1.59
C ALA A 193 -23.21 16.56 2.38
N GLN A 194 -24.11 15.71 1.90
CA GLN A 194 -25.45 15.54 2.51
C GLN A 194 -25.41 14.61 3.73
N LYS A 195 -24.53 13.61 3.71
CA LYS A 195 -24.48 12.54 4.70
C LYS A 195 -23.24 12.60 5.60
N TRP A 196 -22.46 13.69 5.60
CA TRP A 196 -21.21 13.82 6.36
C TRP A 196 -21.35 13.41 7.82
N SER A 197 -22.36 13.93 8.52
CA SER A 197 -22.57 13.61 9.93
C SER A 197 -22.85 12.11 10.16
N SER A 198 -23.57 11.46 9.26
CA SER A 198 -23.84 10.03 9.33
C SER A 198 -22.60 9.19 9.07
N PHE A 199 -21.82 9.56 8.06
CA PHE A 199 -20.60 8.82 7.68
C PHE A 199 -19.47 9.00 8.68
N SER A 200 -19.25 10.25 9.16
CA SER A 200 -18.17 10.57 10.11
C SER A 200 -18.39 9.97 11.50
N ASN A 201 -19.64 9.79 11.91
CA ASN A 201 -19.99 9.20 13.21
C ASN A 201 -20.35 7.71 13.10
N SER A 202 -20.12 7.07 11.96
CA SER A 202 -20.42 5.65 11.77
C SER A 202 -19.51 4.77 12.63
N GLU A 203 -20.10 3.95 13.51
CA GLU A 203 -19.36 2.95 14.30
C GLU A 203 -18.72 1.87 13.43
N ASP A 204 -19.24 1.66 12.21
CA ASP A 204 -18.69 0.71 11.24
C ASP A 204 -17.48 1.26 10.49
N GLY A 205 -17.12 2.53 10.70
CA GLY A 205 -15.99 3.17 10.03
C GLY A 205 -16.16 3.19 8.51
N VAL A 206 -17.29 3.74 8.03
CA VAL A 206 -17.62 3.84 6.59
C VAL A 206 -16.57 4.60 5.80
N LEU A 207 -15.98 5.66 6.38
CA LEU A 207 -14.93 6.46 5.73
C LEU A 207 -13.51 5.87 5.85
N LEU A 208 -13.35 4.80 6.64
CA LEU A 208 -12.04 4.18 6.84
C LEU A 208 -11.60 3.39 5.60
N ASN A 209 -10.49 3.79 4.99
CA ASN A 209 -9.84 2.96 3.98
C ASN A 209 -9.12 1.77 4.65
N ARG A 210 -9.81 0.65 4.75
CA ARG A 210 -9.30 -0.56 5.41
C ARG A 210 -8.07 -1.16 4.76
N VAL A 211 -7.86 -0.88 3.47
CA VAL A 211 -6.67 -1.35 2.76
C VAL A 211 -5.42 -0.69 3.32
N THR A 212 -5.44 0.63 3.51
CA THR A 212 -4.26 1.40 3.93
C THR A 212 -4.23 1.69 5.42
N GLN A 213 -5.39 1.79 6.09
CA GLN A 213 -5.50 2.25 7.47
C GLN A 213 -6.02 1.19 8.45
N GLY A 214 -6.61 0.10 7.96
CA GLY A 214 -7.06 -1.00 8.81
C GLY A 214 -5.86 -1.79 9.36
N LEU A 215 -5.72 -1.85 10.69
CA LEU A 215 -4.69 -2.64 11.36
C LEU A 215 -5.30 -3.93 11.89
N TYR A 216 -4.78 -5.06 11.44
CA TYR A 216 -5.29 -6.38 11.78
C TYR A 216 -4.17 -7.33 12.18
N PRO A 217 -4.42 -8.28 13.09
CA PRO A 217 -3.53 -9.41 13.25
C PRO A 217 -3.41 -10.16 11.92
N PRO A 218 -2.21 -10.46 11.42
CA PRO A 218 -2.04 -11.13 10.14
C PRO A 218 -2.42 -12.61 10.16
N GLY A 219 -2.46 -13.22 11.34
CA GLY A 219 -2.70 -14.65 11.48
C GLY A 219 -1.71 -15.48 10.66
N SER A 220 -2.17 -16.61 10.15
CA SER A 220 -1.30 -17.56 9.43
C SER A 220 -0.65 -17.02 8.14
N THR A 221 -0.99 -15.82 7.65
CA THR A 221 -0.24 -15.20 6.55
C THR A 221 1.16 -14.77 7.02
N PHE A 222 1.31 -14.43 8.28
CA PHE A 222 2.60 -14.08 8.89
C PHE A 222 3.61 -15.24 8.93
N LYS A 223 3.14 -16.48 8.85
CA LYS A 223 4.03 -17.66 8.77
C LYS A 223 5.02 -17.61 7.60
N MET A 224 4.74 -16.80 6.58
CA MET A 224 5.68 -16.56 5.50
C MET A 224 6.96 -15.88 6.00
N LEU A 225 6.84 -14.91 6.91
CA LEU A 225 7.96 -14.22 7.52
C LEU A 225 8.70 -15.13 8.51
N THR A 226 7.96 -15.88 9.31
CA THR A 226 8.52 -16.89 10.24
C THR A 226 9.27 -17.97 9.48
N LEU A 227 8.76 -18.42 8.33
CA LEU A 227 9.42 -19.36 7.45
C LEU A 227 10.72 -18.79 6.89
N LEU A 228 10.69 -17.54 6.43
CA LEU A 228 11.87 -16.87 5.87
C LEU A 228 12.99 -16.75 6.92
N GLU A 229 12.66 -16.34 8.15
CA GLU A 229 13.65 -16.27 9.23
C GLU A 229 14.22 -17.63 9.55
N TYR A 230 13.36 -18.65 9.70
CA TYR A 230 13.81 -20.03 9.91
C TYR A 230 14.80 -20.49 8.82
N LEU A 231 14.48 -20.22 7.55
CA LEU A 231 15.33 -20.58 6.43
C LEU A 231 16.66 -19.82 6.45
N ARG A 232 16.67 -18.54 6.81
CA ARG A 232 17.90 -17.74 6.99
C ARG A 232 18.82 -18.35 8.06
N GLU A 233 18.27 -18.66 9.23
CA GLU A 233 19.03 -19.28 10.32
C GLU A 233 19.60 -20.66 9.96
N HIS A 234 18.95 -21.36 9.01
CA HIS A 234 19.35 -22.69 8.55
C HIS A 234 20.02 -22.69 7.16
N GLN A 235 20.57 -21.54 6.73
CA GLN A 235 21.27 -21.39 5.44
C GLN A 235 20.45 -21.88 4.24
N MET A 236 19.16 -21.54 4.22
CA MET A 236 18.16 -21.95 3.21
C MET A 236 17.94 -23.47 3.11
N ASN A 237 18.37 -24.24 4.10
CA ASN A 237 18.24 -25.70 4.12
C ASN A 237 17.11 -26.16 5.05
N ALA A 238 16.05 -26.70 4.46
CA ALA A 238 14.89 -27.21 5.19
C ALA A 238 14.96 -28.74 5.48
N SER A 239 15.99 -29.46 5.02
CA SER A 239 16.01 -30.92 5.02
C SER A 239 16.03 -31.55 6.42
N GLY A 240 16.46 -30.80 7.44
CA GLY A 240 16.47 -31.26 8.84
C GLY A 240 15.16 -31.07 9.60
N PHE A 241 14.15 -30.39 9.01
CA PHE A 241 12.91 -30.12 9.72
C PHE A 241 11.97 -31.33 9.73
N SER A 242 11.55 -31.72 10.93
CA SER A 242 10.51 -32.74 11.14
C SER A 242 9.67 -32.40 12.37
N PHE A 243 8.38 -32.46 12.26
CA PHE A 243 7.44 -32.18 13.36
C PHE A 243 6.26 -33.15 13.36
N HIS A 244 5.99 -33.80 14.51
CA HIS A 244 4.81 -34.64 14.70
C HIS A 244 3.66 -33.82 15.32
N CYS A 245 2.66 -33.48 14.52
CA CYS A 245 1.54 -32.63 14.93
C CYS A 245 0.40 -33.46 15.54
N THR A 246 0.16 -33.31 16.83
CA THR A 246 -0.98 -33.93 17.57
C THR A 246 -2.21 -33.02 17.62
N GLY A 247 -2.19 -31.84 16.96
CA GLY A 247 -3.28 -30.87 16.96
C GLY A 247 -3.10 -29.73 17.96
N LYS A 248 -2.14 -29.81 18.87
CA LYS A 248 -1.78 -28.76 19.83
C LYS A 248 -0.32 -28.84 20.24
N VAL A 249 0.23 -27.73 20.71
CA VAL A 249 1.54 -27.61 21.36
C VAL A 249 1.37 -26.79 22.64
N THR A 250 2.21 -27.02 23.64
CA THR A 250 2.10 -26.39 24.97
C THR A 250 3.37 -25.64 25.32
N SER A 251 3.21 -24.55 26.06
CA SER A 251 4.26 -23.83 26.76
C SER A 251 3.75 -23.50 28.17
N GLY A 252 4.32 -24.17 29.19
CA GLY A 252 3.78 -24.14 30.56
C GLY A 252 2.30 -24.58 30.58
N ASP A 253 1.47 -23.76 31.20
CA ASP A 253 0.00 -24.02 31.34
C ASP A 253 -0.80 -23.55 30.12
N THR A 254 -0.14 -22.93 29.12
CA THR A 254 -0.81 -22.40 27.93
C THR A 254 -0.64 -23.33 26.73
N SER A 255 -1.66 -23.44 25.89
CA SER A 255 -1.60 -24.25 24.68
C SER A 255 -2.00 -23.48 23.43
N ILE A 256 -1.28 -23.73 22.33
CA ILE A 256 -1.60 -23.28 20.98
C ILE A 256 -2.17 -24.48 20.22
N SER A 257 -3.38 -24.33 19.69
CA SER A 257 -4.06 -25.39 18.94
C SER A 257 -4.03 -25.09 17.44
N CYS A 258 -3.94 -26.15 16.64
CA CYS A 258 -4.25 -26.07 15.22
C CYS A 258 -5.72 -25.75 15.00
N TYR A 259 -6.08 -25.26 13.82
CA TYR A 259 -7.45 -24.90 13.51
C TYR A 259 -8.41 -26.07 13.77
N LYS A 260 -9.45 -25.81 14.59
CA LYS A 260 -10.41 -26.84 15.07
C LYS A 260 -9.75 -28.03 15.77
N GLY A 261 -8.53 -27.87 16.31
CA GLY A 261 -7.81 -28.95 17.02
C GLY A 261 -7.33 -30.10 16.12
N LYS A 262 -7.26 -29.89 14.80
CA LYS A 262 -6.89 -30.93 13.82
C LYS A 262 -5.43 -31.34 13.97
N ALA A 263 -5.17 -32.62 14.21
CA ALA A 263 -3.85 -33.23 14.11
C ALA A 263 -3.46 -33.38 12.63
N HIS A 264 -2.19 -33.10 12.30
CA HIS A 264 -1.67 -33.18 10.94
C HIS A 264 -0.73 -34.38 10.73
N GLY A 265 -0.31 -35.09 11.83
CA GLY A 265 0.65 -36.17 11.80
C GLY A 265 2.07 -35.72 11.53
N ASP A 266 2.87 -36.53 10.84
CA ASP A 266 4.26 -36.24 10.54
C ASP A 266 4.35 -35.23 9.38
N LEU A 267 5.10 -34.16 9.62
CA LEU A 267 5.24 -33.01 8.71
C LEU A 267 6.72 -32.69 8.47
N ASP A 268 7.09 -32.57 7.21
CA ASP A 268 8.23 -31.76 6.80
C ASP A 268 7.83 -30.26 6.76
N LEU A 269 8.79 -29.37 6.51
CA LEU A 269 8.57 -27.93 6.53
C LEU A 269 7.54 -27.49 5.47
N THR A 270 7.59 -28.09 4.26
CA THR A 270 6.67 -27.79 3.15
C THR A 270 5.23 -28.14 3.54
N LYS A 271 5.01 -29.34 4.04
CA LYS A 271 3.67 -29.80 4.50
C LYS A 271 3.19 -28.99 5.70
N ALA A 272 4.10 -28.62 6.63
CA ALA A 272 3.76 -27.78 7.79
C ALA A 272 3.25 -26.40 7.33
N PHE A 273 3.90 -25.79 6.33
CA PHE A 273 3.49 -24.51 5.76
C PHE A 273 2.20 -24.66 4.93
N ALA A 274 2.13 -25.63 4.03
CA ALA A 274 0.98 -25.90 3.16
C ALA A 274 -0.31 -26.14 3.96
N LYS A 275 -0.24 -26.98 5.01
CA LYS A 275 -1.36 -27.26 5.91
C LYS A 275 -1.56 -26.19 6.98
N SER A 276 -0.73 -25.15 6.98
CA SER A 276 -0.78 -24.06 7.96
C SER A 276 -0.74 -24.55 9.43
N CYS A 277 0.14 -25.51 9.74
CA CYS A 277 0.22 -26.11 11.05
C CYS A 277 0.66 -25.12 12.13
N ASN A 278 -0.22 -24.79 13.08
CA ASN A 278 0.12 -23.86 14.17
C ASN A 278 1.17 -24.47 15.10
N GLY A 279 1.09 -25.79 15.38
CA GLY A 279 2.06 -26.45 16.25
C GLY A 279 3.48 -26.35 15.71
N ALA A 280 3.68 -26.68 14.44
CA ALA A 280 5.01 -26.62 13.80
C ALA A 280 5.59 -25.19 13.83
N PHE A 281 4.81 -24.18 13.44
CA PHE A 281 5.26 -22.79 13.40
C PHE A 281 5.40 -22.16 14.80
N ALA A 282 4.65 -22.60 15.79
CA ALA A 282 4.85 -22.21 17.17
C ALA A 282 6.18 -22.77 17.73
N GLU A 283 6.54 -24.01 17.41
CA GLU A 283 7.86 -24.59 17.79
C GLU A 283 9.00 -23.84 17.08
N ILE A 284 8.88 -23.56 15.78
CA ILE A 284 9.85 -22.71 15.08
C ILE A 284 10.02 -21.38 15.83
N GLY A 285 8.92 -20.70 16.17
CA GLY A 285 8.97 -19.42 16.88
C GLY A 285 9.54 -19.48 18.29
N ARG A 286 9.52 -20.65 18.95
CA ARG A 286 10.19 -20.89 20.23
C ARG A 286 11.71 -20.78 20.07
N ASP A 287 12.24 -21.31 18.99
CA ASP A 287 13.66 -21.52 18.77
C ASP A 287 14.35 -20.39 17.99
N LEU A 288 13.59 -19.53 17.26
CA LEU A 288 14.13 -18.41 16.49
C LEU A 288 14.91 -17.41 17.35
N ASP A 289 16.00 -16.88 16.81
CA ASP A 289 16.64 -15.68 17.32
C ASP A 289 15.77 -14.44 17.10
N ILE A 290 15.23 -13.90 18.18
CA ILE A 290 14.31 -12.78 18.11
C ILE A 290 14.99 -11.50 17.59
N SER A 291 16.28 -11.32 17.80
CA SER A 291 17.01 -10.15 17.32
C SER A 291 17.17 -10.21 15.79
N SER A 292 17.45 -11.40 15.25
CA SER A 292 17.47 -11.64 13.79
C SER A 292 16.10 -11.46 13.20
N PHE A 293 15.04 -11.98 13.85
CA PHE A 293 13.66 -11.82 13.39
C PHE A 293 13.20 -10.36 13.40
N GLN A 294 13.59 -9.55 14.41
CA GLN A 294 13.37 -8.10 14.39
C GLN A 294 14.06 -7.45 13.20
N SER A 295 15.31 -7.80 12.93
CA SER A 295 16.06 -7.26 11.78
C SER A 295 15.40 -7.62 10.45
N LEU A 296 14.87 -8.83 10.31
CA LEU A 296 14.09 -9.23 9.14
C LEU A 296 12.81 -8.39 9.02
N THR A 297 12.05 -8.23 10.10
CA THR A 297 10.79 -7.46 10.06
C THR A 297 11.03 -5.99 9.76
N ASP A 298 12.10 -5.37 10.27
CA ASP A 298 12.54 -4.02 9.90
C ASP A 298 12.86 -3.92 8.40
N GLN A 299 13.62 -4.90 7.85
CA GLN A 299 13.91 -4.99 6.41
C GLN A 299 12.64 -5.12 5.58
N LEU A 300 11.63 -5.82 6.10
CA LEU A 300 10.33 -6.00 5.48
C LEU A 300 9.33 -4.87 5.80
N LEU A 301 9.82 -3.71 6.25
CA LEU A 301 9.08 -2.45 6.45
C LEU A 301 8.09 -2.44 7.63
N PHE A 302 8.21 -3.33 8.61
CA PHE A 302 7.50 -3.14 9.88
C PHE A 302 8.13 -1.99 10.66
N ASP A 303 7.30 -1.20 11.33
CA ASP A 303 7.71 -0.01 12.08
C ASP A 303 8.50 1.02 11.23
N GLN A 304 8.40 0.93 9.90
CA GLN A 304 9.03 1.79 8.90
C GLN A 304 8.00 2.52 8.04
N GLU A 305 8.44 3.56 7.32
CA GLU A 305 7.60 4.25 6.35
C GLU A 305 7.38 3.38 5.09
N LEU A 306 6.11 3.25 4.69
CA LEU A 306 5.75 2.57 3.46
C LEU A 306 5.78 3.55 2.27
N PRO A 307 6.20 3.10 1.07
CA PRO A 307 6.21 3.94 -0.14
C PRO A 307 4.80 4.13 -0.73
N VAL A 308 3.84 4.54 0.08
CA VAL A 308 2.42 4.66 -0.29
C VAL A 308 2.00 6.12 -0.27
N ALA A 309 1.40 6.59 -1.37
CA ALA A 309 0.96 7.98 -1.51
C ALA A 309 -0.29 8.33 -0.67
N PHE A 310 -1.07 7.34 -0.29
CA PHE A 310 -2.28 7.53 0.54
C PHE A 310 -1.92 7.58 2.03
N PRO A 311 -2.73 8.24 2.86
CA PRO A 311 -2.65 8.08 4.31
C PRO A 311 -2.78 6.60 4.69
N TYR A 312 -1.88 6.12 5.53
CA TYR A 312 -1.85 4.74 5.98
C TYR A 312 -1.53 4.63 7.47
N SER A 313 -1.88 3.50 8.06
CA SER A 313 -1.46 3.13 9.41
C SER A 313 -0.20 2.27 9.32
N GLN A 314 0.76 2.53 10.19
CA GLN A 314 2.01 1.79 10.25
C GLN A 314 1.80 0.39 10.82
N SER A 315 2.26 -0.64 10.12
CA SER A 315 2.28 -2.01 10.66
C SER A 315 3.38 -2.15 11.71
N SER A 316 3.16 -2.95 12.74
CA SER A 316 4.05 -3.03 13.89
C SER A 316 4.44 -4.46 14.25
N PHE A 317 5.70 -4.64 14.63
CA PHE A 317 6.26 -5.88 15.16
C PHE A 317 6.95 -5.60 16.50
N SER A 318 6.31 -5.97 17.60
CA SER A 318 6.72 -5.54 18.95
C SER A 318 7.38 -6.65 19.79
N LEU A 319 7.64 -7.84 19.21
CA LEU A 319 8.23 -8.97 19.94
C LEU A 319 9.68 -8.67 20.36
N LYS A 320 10.02 -9.02 21.61
CA LYS A 320 11.35 -8.84 22.21
C LYS A 320 11.93 -10.16 22.67
N ALA A 321 13.25 -10.26 22.68
CA ALA A 321 13.97 -11.45 23.17
C ALA A 321 13.62 -11.79 24.63
N SER A 322 13.30 -10.77 25.45
CA SER A 322 12.90 -10.92 26.85
C SER A 322 11.45 -11.36 27.06
N ASP A 323 10.65 -11.40 25.99
CA ASP A 323 9.23 -11.76 26.10
C ASP A 323 9.05 -13.25 26.47
N PRO A 324 7.93 -13.59 27.12
CA PRO A 324 7.62 -14.98 27.45
C PRO A 324 7.59 -15.88 26.21
N GLU A 325 8.02 -17.12 26.35
CA GLU A 325 8.05 -18.13 25.29
C GLU A 325 6.72 -18.24 24.54
N ILE A 326 5.60 -18.24 25.26
CA ILE A 326 4.28 -18.32 24.64
C ILE A 326 4.00 -17.16 23.69
N LEU A 327 4.50 -15.93 23.97
CA LEU A 327 4.33 -14.78 23.10
C LEU A 327 5.19 -14.93 21.83
N LYS A 328 6.40 -15.48 21.93
CA LYS A 328 7.23 -15.82 20.76
C LYS A 328 6.52 -16.81 19.85
N MET A 329 5.99 -17.88 20.43
CA MET A 329 5.24 -18.93 19.73
C MET A 329 3.98 -18.37 19.06
N MET A 330 3.23 -17.50 19.75
CA MET A 330 2.02 -16.85 19.21
C MET A 330 2.36 -15.88 18.07
N THR A 331 3.40 -15.08 18.23
CA THR A 331 3.84 -14.14 17.20
C THR A 331 4.27 -14.85 15.92
N ALA A 332 4.97 -15.98 16.04
CA ALA A 332 5.38 -16.77 14.87
C ALA A 332 4.24 -17.34 14.03
N ILE A 333 3.04 -17.46 14.61
CA ILE A 333 1.82 -17.83 13.88
C ILE A 333 0.95 -16.64 13.49
N GLY A 334 1.48 -15.40 13.66
CA GLY A 334 0.79 -14.15 13.32
C GLY A 334 -0.30 -13.73 14.30
N GLN A 335 -0.18 -14.19 15.54
CA GLN A 335 -1.00 -13.79 16.69
C GLN A 335 -0.15 -12.92 17.63
N GLY A 336 -0.64 -12.61 18.81
CA GLY A 336 0.07 -11.73 19.73
C GLY A 336 -0.18 -10.25 19.43
N ASN A 337 0.88 -9.43 19.44
CA ASN A 337 0.78 -7.98 19.33
C ASN A 337 1.12 -7.44 17.94
N THR A 338 1.42 -8.31 16.96
CA THR A 338 1.72 -7.91 15.59
C THR A 338 0.46 -7.46 14.87
N LEU A 339 0.51 -6.25 14.30
CA LEU A 339 -0.58 -5.68 13.52
C LEU A 339 -0.08 -5.29 12.13
N MET A 340 -0.92 -5.47 11.12
CA MET A 340 -0.55 -5.25 9.73
C MET A 340 -1.72 -4.72 8.91
N THR A 341 -1.43 -3.82 7.96
CA THR A 341 -2.43 -3.37 6.98
C THR A 341 -2.46 -4.31 5.77
N PRO A 342 -3.61 -4.45 5.08
CA PRO A 342 -3.69 -5.18 3.81
C PRO A 342 -2.75 -4.63 2.74
N MET A 343 -2.53 -3.32 2.70
CA MET A 343 -1.55 -2.67 1.82
C MET A 343 -0.14 -3.20 2.08
N HIS A 344 0.32 -3.23 3.33
CA HIS A 344 1.65 -3.73 3.65
C HIS A 344 1.81 -5.21 3.25
N MET A 345 0.81 -6.05 3.52
CA MET A 345 0.79 -7.46 3.08
C MET A 345 0.88 -7.55 1.54
N ALA A 346 0.21 -6.66 0.80
CA ALA A 346 0.28 -6.64 -0.65
C ALA A 346 1.67 -6.25 -1.16
N LEU A 347 2.35 -5.29 -0.51
CA LEU A 347 3.72 -4.92 -0.83
C LEU A 347 4.68 -6.10 -0.65
N LEU A 348 4.55 -6.85 0.45
CA LEU A 348 5.36 -8.05 0.68
C LEU A 348 5.06 -9.13 -0.37
N MET A 349 3.79 -9.37 -0.71
CA MET A 349 3.44 -10.30 -1.79
C MET A 349 3.96 -9.86 -3.15
N CYS A 350 3.95 -8.54 -3.45
CA CYS A 350 4.56 -8.02 -4.67
C CYS A 350 6.07 -8.27 -4.70
N ALA A 351 6.77 -8.06 -3.60
CA ALA A 351 8.20 -8.36 -3.53
C ALA A 351 8.48 -9.86 -3.74
N VAL A 352 7.69 -10.74 -3.10
CA VAL A 352 7.84 -12.20 -3.30
C VAL A 352 7.57 -12.59 -4.76
N ALA A 353 6.49 -12.07 -5.37
CA ALA A 353 6.14 -12.40 -6.76
C ALA A 353 7.10 -11.79 -7.80
N ASN A 354 7.92 -10.81 -7.42
CA ASN A 354 8.86 -10.10 -8.28
C ASN A 354 10.31 -10.30 -7.82
N ASP A 355 10.67 -11.55 -7.48
CA ASP A 355 12.02 -12.02 -7.13
C ASP A 355 12.73 -11.16 -6.07
N GLY A 356 11.97 -10.73 -5.07
CA GLY A 356 12.45 -9.97 -3.93
C GLY A 356 12.46 -8.45 -4.12
N VAL A 357 12.18 -7.96 -5.30
CA VAL A 357 12.19 -6.53 -5.66
C VAL A 357 10.81 -5.91 -5.48
N LEU A 358 10.70 -4.92 -4.59
CA LEU A 358 9.50 -4.11 -4.45
C LEU A 358 9.53 -2.93 -5.42
N MET A 359 8.50 -2.82 -6.26
CA MET A 359 8.25 -1.64 -7.06
C MET A 359 7.46 -0.61 -6.24
N THR A 360 7.70 0.68 -6.48
CA THR A 360 6.94 1.74 -5.81
C THR A 360 5.45 1.65 -6.20
N PRO A 361 4.51 1.55 -5.24
CA PRO A 361 3.08 1.52 -5.53
C PRO A 361 2.63 2.73 -6.32
N ARG A 362 1.92 2.50 -7.41
CA ARG A 362 1.52 3.54 -8.35
C ARG A 362 0.01 3.55 -8.54
N PHE A 363 -0.60 4.72 -8.35
CA PHE A 363 -2.03 4.98 -8.59
C PHE A 363 -2.26 5.85 -9.83
N LEU A 364 -1.25 6.62 -10.24
CA LEU A 364 -1.32 7.55 -11.36
C LEU A 364 -0.34 7.14 -12.45
N LYS A 365 -0.78 7.17 -13.72
CA LYS A 365 0.06 6.96 -14.91
C LYS A 365 0.59 8.26 -15.47
N ARG A 366 -0.29 9.26 -15.62
CA ARG A 366 0.02 10.56 -16.19
C ARG A 366 -1.04 11.59 -15.86
N THR A 367 -0.69 12.85 -16.03
CA THR A 367 -1.60 13.99 -16.08
C THR A 367 -1.75 14.44 -17.53
N GLU A 368 -2.97 14.72 -17.94
CA GLU A 368 -3.30 15.26 -19.26
C GLU A 368 -4.03 16.59 -19.12
N SER A 369 -3.76 17.54 -20.02
CA SER A 369 -4.62 18.70 -20.14
C SER A 369 -6.05 18.25 -20.49
N TYR A 370 -7.04 19.11 -20.31
CA TYR A 370 -8.43 18.78 -20.67
C TYR A 370 -8.60 18.46 -22.19
N THR A 371 -7.63 18.82 -23.04
CA THR A 371 -7.59 18.47 -24.47
C THR A 371 -6.91 17.11 -24.73
N GLY A 372 -6.47 16.39 -23.72
CA GLY A 372 -5.81 15.09 -23.83
C GLY A 372 -4.30 15.15 -24.12
N VAL A 373 -3.69 16.33 -24.05
CA VAL A 373 -2.23 16.46 -24.19
C VAL A 373 -1.56 16.09 -22.87
N GLN A 374 -0.60 15.16 -22.92
CA GLN A 374 0.15 14.76 -21.74
C GLN A 374 0.99 15.92 -21.18
N VAL A 375 0.78 16.23 -19.92
CA VAL A 375 1.46 17.29 -19.15
C VAL A 375 2.57 16.72 -18.28
N GLU A 376 2.28 15.63 -17.55
CA GLU A 376 3.21 14.99 -16.63
C GLU A 376 3.08 13.47 -16.76
N SER A 377 4.17 12.74 -16.51
CA SER A 377 4.20 11.27 -16.48
C SER A 377 4.69 10.80 -15.10
N TYR A 378 4.10 9.73 -14.61
CA TYR A 378 4.50 9.04 -13.38
C TYR A 378 5.07 7.68 -13.77
N PRO A 379 6.38 7.57 -14.02
CA PRO A 379 6.99 6.34 -14.51
C PRO A 379 6.99 5.23 -13.45
N VAL A 380 7.11 4.00 -13.90
CA VAL A 380 7.41 2.85 -13.04
C VAL A 380 8.77 3.07 -12.38
N SER A 381 8.86 2.82 -11.08
CA SER A 381 10.10 2.98 -10.32
C SER A 381 10.25 1.86 -9.29
N THR A 382 11.49 1.43 -9.09
CA THR A 382 11.85 0.47 -8.04
C THR A 382 11.95 1.20 -6.71
N TYR A 383 11.33 0.64 -5.67
CA TYR A 383 11.54 1.11 -4.30
C TYR A 383 12.84 0.53 -3.72
N GLY A 384 12.98 -0.79 -3.81
CA GLY A 384 14.18 -1.47 -3.30
C GLY A 384 14.01 -2.99 -3.30
N GLN A 385 15.08 -3.68 -2.91
CA GLN A 385 15.07 -5.12 -2.72
C GLN A 385 14.78 -5.43 -1.25
N LEU A 386 13.66 -6.13 -0.97
CA LEU A 386 13.24 -6.49 0.39
C LEU A 386 13.80 -7.85 0.82
N MET A 387 14.11 -8.73 -0.12
CA MET A 387 14.71 -10.03 0.11
C MET A 387 15.52 -10.44 -1.12
N THR A 388 16.42 -11.40 -0.99
CA THR A 388 17.19 -11.91 -2.13
C THR A 388 16.29 -12.67 -3.11
N GLU A 389 16.73 -12.82 -4.35
CA GLU A 389 16.03 -13.61 -5.36
C GLU A 389 15.85 -15.07 -4.90
N GLU A 390 16.87 -15.69 -4.33
CA GLU A 390 16.81 -17.05 -3.76
C GLU A 390 15.75 -17.19 -2.68
N GLU A 391 15.66 -16.21 -1.77
CA GLU A 391 14.64 -16.17 -0.71
C GLU A 391 13.23 -16.05 -1.30
N ALA A 392 13.04 -15.16 -2.27
CA ALA A 392 11.75 -14.95 -2.93
C ALA A 392 11.31 -16.23 -3.67
N GLN A 393 12.18 -16.83 -4.48
CA GLN A 393 11.90 -18.06 -5.23
C GLN A 393 11.62 -19.23 -4.29
N THR A 394 12.35 -19.32 -3.18
CA THR A 394 12.05 -20.32 -2.16
C THR A 394 10.65 -20.12 -1.55
N LEU A 395 10.30 -18.88 -1.18
CA LEU A 395 8.95 -18.58 -0.68
C LEU A 395 7.86 -18.87 -1.71
N GLN A 396 8.11 -18.61 -3.00
CA GLN A 396 7.19 -18.94 -4.10
C GLN A 396 6.87 -20.43 -4.11
N LEU A 397 7.87 -21.32 -3.96
CA LEU A 397 7.65 -22.77 -3.90
C LEU A 397 6.75 -23.17 -2.71
N TYR A 398 6.99 -22.61 -1.53
CA TYR A 398 6.16 -22.89 -0.37
C TYR A 398 4.74 -22.35 -0.52
N LEU A 399 4.57 -21.15 -1.08
CA LEU A 399 3.25 -20.55 -1.34
C LEU A 399 2.48 -21.35 -2.40
N ARG A 400 3.18 -21.92 -3.38
CA ARG A 400 2.59 -22.83 -4.36
C ARG A 400 2.08 -24.12 -3.72
N ALA A 401 2.85 -24.74 -2.84
CA ALA A 401 2.44 -25.95 -2.12
C ALA A 401 1.13 -25.73 -1.31
N VAL A 402 0.85 -24.51 -0.83
CA VAL A 402 -0.43 -24.19 -0.19
C VAL A 402 -1.61 -24.37 -1.13
N VAL A 403 -1.44 -24.04 -2.42
CA VAL A 403 -2.49 -24.19 -3.44
C VAL A 403 -2.54 -25.62 -3.99
N GLU A 404 -1.41 -26.29 -4.11
CA GLU A 404 -1.34 -27.66 -4.64
C GLU A 404 -1.91 -28.69 -3.66
N GLU A 405 -1.52 -28.66 -2.40
CA GLU A 405 -1.88 -29.71 -1.43
C GLU A 405 -2.36 -29.19 -0.06
N GLY A 406 -2.46 -27.85 0.10
CA GLY A 406 -2.72 -27.22 1.38
C GLY A 406 -4.11 -26.59 1.54
N THR A 407 -4.13 -25.48 2.25
CA THR A 407 -5.38 -24.74 2.58
C THR A 407 -5.92 -23.92 1.43
N GLY A 408 -5.16 -23.80 0.32
CA GLY A 408 -5.45 -22.98 -0.86
C GLY A 408 -6.00 -23.75 -2.07
N THR A 409 -6.26 -25.05 -1.99
CA THR A 409 -6.62 -25.93 -3.13
C THR A 409 -7.79 -25.44 -3.99
N LYS A 410 -8.68 -24.62 -3.42
CA LYS A 410 -9.79 -24.00 -4.18
C LYS A 410 -9.33 -22.99 -5.25
N LEU A 411 -8.06 -22.55 -5.21
CA LEU A 411 -7.48 -21.65 -6.21
C LEU A 411 -6.88 -22.37 -7.41
N GLN A 412 -6.81 -23.70 -7.40
CA GLN A 412 -6.32 -24.45 -8.55
C GLN A 412 -7.11 -24.09 -9.80
N SER A 413 -6.41 -23.90 -10.92
CA SER A 413 -6.94 -23.47 -12.20
C SER A 413 -6.11 -24.09 -13.33
N ASP A 414 -6.74 -24.32 -14.50
CA ASP A 414 -6.05 -24.74 -15.72
C ASP A 414 -5.56 -23.53 -16.55
N VAL A 415 -5.90 -22.31 -16.14
CA VAL A 415 -5.63 -21.07 -16.89
C VAL A 415 -4.47 -20.28 -16.30
N TYR A 416 -4.27 -20.37 -14.98
CA TYR A 416 -3.21 -19.67 -14.25
C TYR A 416 -2.67 -20.56 -13.12
N GLU A 417 -1.46 -20.27 -12.72
CA GLU A 417 -0.80 -20.88 -11.58
C GLU A 417 -0.87 -19.94 -10.37
N ALA A 418 -1.66 -20.32 -9.36
CA ALA A 418 -1.78 -19.51 -8.15
C ALA A 418 -0.84 -19.99 -7.05
N ALA A 419 -0.33 -19.04 -6.28
CA ALA A 419 0.46 -19.24 -5.07
C ALA A 419 -0.02 -18.27 -3.98
N GLY A 420 -0.03 -18.68 -2.71
CA GLY A 420 -0.46 -17.78 -1.65
C GLY A 420 -0.72 -18.47 -0.33
N LYS A 421 -1.06 -17.68 0.67
CA LYS A 421 -1.29 -18.14 2.04
C LYS A 421 -2.65 -17.69 2.55
N THR A 422 -3.40 -18.63 3.14
CA THR A 422 -4.62 -18.31 3.88
C THR A 422 -4.28 -17.94 5.32
N GLY A 423 -5.08 -17.07 5.90
CA GLY A 423 -5.01 -16.70 7.30
C GLY A 423 -6.37 -16.80 7.99
N THR A 424 -6.33 -17.14 9.25
CA THR A 424 -7.43 -17.02 10.19
C THR A 424 -6.85 -16.34 11.42
N ALA A 425 -7.23 -15.08 11.63
CA ALA A 425 -6.67 -14.25 12.68
C ALA A 425 -7.72 -14.01 13.78
N GLU A 426 -7.51 -14.63 14.93
CA GLU A 426 -8.38 -14.46 16.09
C GLU A 426 -8.12 -13.07 16.71
N TYR A 427 -9.18 -12.29 16.94
CA TYR A 427 -9.10 -10.96 17.56
C TYR A 427 -9.92 -10.84 18.85
N SER A 428 -10.57 -11.91 19.25
CA SER A 428 -11.37 -11.99 20.47
C SER A 428 -11.13 -13.32 21.17
N SER A 429 -11.29 -13.34 22.50
CA SER A 429 -11.30 -14.56 23.31
C SER A 429 -12.41 -15.54 22.88
N ASN A 430 -13.43 -15.04 22.19
CA ASN A 430 -14.41 -15.88 21.51
C ASN A 430 -13.82 -16.36 20.16
N LYS A 431 -13.27 -17.58 20.13
CA LYS A 431 -12.65 -18.22 18.96
C LYS A 431 -13.54 -18.29 17.70
N LYS A 432 -14.81 -17.89 17.77
CA LYS A 432 -15.71 -17.76 16.62
C LYS A 432 -15.53 -16.43 15.88
N GLN A 433 -14.81 -15.47 16.48
CA GLN A 433 -14.58 -14.16 15.88
C GLN A 433 -13.13 -14.07 15.38
N SER A 434 -12.96 -14.33 14.11
CA SER A 434 -11.67 -14.25 13.45
C SER A 434 -11.79 -13.56 12.09
N HIS A 435 -10.75 -12.84 11.70
CA HIS A 435 -10.63 -12.29 10.36
C HIS A 435 -10.15 -13.37 9.39
N ALA A 436 -10.79 -13.42 8.23
CA ALA A 436 -10.41 -14.32 7.14
C ALA A 436 -9.44 -13.59 6.19
N TRP A 437 -8.21 -14.09 6.06
CA TRP A 437 -7.19 -13.54 5.17
C TRP A 437 -6.88 -14.47 4.01
N PHE A 438 -6.56 -13.85 2.88
CA PHE A 438 -5.78 -14.45 1.79
C PHE A 438 -4.76 -13.41 1.31
N ALA A 439 -3.52 -13.84 1.13
CA ALA A 439 -2.46 -13.08 0.49
C ALA A 439 -1.74 -14.00 -0.50
N GLY A 440 -1.69 -13.59 -1.77
CA GLY A 440 -1.08 -14.41 -2.80
C GLY A 440 -1.07 -13.73 -4.16
N TYR A 441 -0.58 -14.47 -5.13
CA TYR A 441 -0.49 -14.02 -6.52
C TYR A 441 -0.84 -15.17 -7.47
N ALA A 442 -1.04 -14.82 -8.73
CA ALA A 442 -1.17 -15.78 -9.81
C ALA A 442 -0.35 -15.33 -11.02
N SER A 443 0.16 -16.31 -11.77
CA SER A 443 0.94 -16.15 -13.00
C SER A 443 0.23 -16.91 -14.14
N GLY A 444 0.22 -16.34 -15.34
CA GLY A 444 -0.47 -16.96 -16.47
C GLY A 444 -0.12 -16.33 -17.81
N SER A 445 -1.12 -16.22 -18.70
CA SER A 445 -0.95 -15.65 -20.04
C SER A 445 -0.75 -14.12 -20.05
N LYS A 446 -1.08 -13.45 -18.95
CA LYS A 446 -0.90 -12.01 -18.73
C LYS A 446 0.16 -11.79 -17.63
N ASP A 447 0.47 -10.52 -17.32
CA ASP A 447 1.34 -10.17 -16.20
C ASP A 447 0.85 -10.82 -14.89
N ASP A 448 1.78 -11.05 -13.98
CA ASP A 448 1.46 -11.56 -12.65
C ASP A 448 0.55 -10.60 -11.91
N LEU A 449 -0.35 -11.15 -11.11
CA LEU A 449 -1.33 -10.41 -10.36
C LEU A 449 -1.30 -10.79 -8.88
N VAL A 450 -1.05 -9.84 -8.01
CA VAL A 450 -1.15 -9.98 -6.56
C VAL A 450 -2.55 -9.61 -6.09
N VAL A 451 -3.13 -10.45 -5.23
CA VAL A 451 -4.41 -10.20 -4.55
C VAL A 451 -4.25 -10.42 -3.05
N VAL A 452 -4.57 -9.41 -2.27
CA VAL A 452 -4.71 -9.54 -0.81
C VAL A 452 -6.14 -9.20 -0.42
N ALA A 453 -6.78 -10.11 0.30
CA ALA A 453 -8.16 -9.98 0.75
C ALA A 453 -8.27 -10.24 2.25
N ILE A 454 -9.01 -9.39 2.94
CA ILE A 454 -9.43 -9.60 4.34
C ILE A 454 -10.94 -9.45 4.46
N VAL A 455 -11.57 -10.36 5.20
CA VAL A 455 -12.99 -10.27 5.58
C VAL A 455 -13.09 -10.28 7.11
N GLU A 456 -13.59 -9.18 7.66
CA GLU A 456 -13.71 -8.99 9.11
C GLU A 456 -14.73 -9.95 9.72
N GLY A 457 -14.36 -10.59 10.82
CA GLY A 457 -15.28 -11.43 11.60
C GLY A 457 -15.86 -12.66 10.89
N ALA A 458 -15.30 -13.04 9.74
CA ALA A 458 -15.91 -14.07 8.87
C ALA A 458 -15.45 -15.51 9.19
N GLY A 459 -14.31 -15.70 9.86
CA GLY A 459 -13.78 -17.03 10.14
C GLY A 459 -12.57 -17.42 9.29
N SER A 460 -12.67 -18.48 8.48
CA SER A 460 -11.53 -19.06 7.75
C SER A 460 -11.23 -18.35 6.43
N GLY A 461 -9.95 -18.08 6.19
CA GLY A 461 -9.48 -17.53 4.90
C GLY A 461 -9.83 -18.42 3.71
N SER A 462 -9.78 -19.74 3.86
CA SER A 462 -10.15 -20.71 2.79
C SER A 462 -11.63 -20.71 2.44
N GLU A 463 -12.50 -20.25 3.36
CA GLU A 463 -13.95 -20.20 3.13
C GLU A 463 -14.41 -18.83 2.61
N TYR A 464 -13.79 -17.74 3.06
CA TYR A 464 -14.28 -16.39 2.80
C TYR A 464 -13.37 -15.53 1.95
N ALA A 465 -12.03 -15.63 2.09
CA ALA A 465 -11.09 -14.79 1.35
C ALA A 465 -10.66 -15.42 0.01
N ILE A 466 -10.42 -16.73 -0.04
CA ILE A 466 -10.09 -17.45 -1.29
C ILE A 466 -11.15 -17.27 -2.39
N PRO A 467 -12.47 -17.39 -2.14
CA PRO A 467 -13.46 -17.21 -3.20
C PRO A 467 -13.43 -15.79 -3.81
N ILE A 468 -13.02 -14.78 -3.03
CA ILE A 468 -12.84 -13.42 -3.52
C ILE A 468 -11.64 -13.38 -4.46
N ALA A 469 -10.47 -13.83 -4.00
CA ALA A 469 -9.26 -13.87 -4.80
C ALA A 469 -9.45 -14.67 -6.11
N LYS A 470 -10.14 -15.83 -6.03
CA LYS A 470 -10.43 -16.65 -7.20
C LYS A 470 -11.23 -15.91 -8.26
N LYS A 471 -12.28 -15.17 -7.86
CA LYS A 471 -13.08 -14.37 -8.80
C LYS A 471 -12.23 -13.30 -9.49
N VAL A 472 -11.32 -12.66 -8.76
CA VAL A 472 -10.41 -11.65 -9.31
C VAL A 472 -9.42 -12.27 -10.30
N PHE A 473 -8.78 -13.39 -9.96
CA PHE A 473 -7.88 -14.11 -10.86
C PHE A 473 -8.62 -14.63 -12.08
N ASP A 474 -9.80 -15.23 -11.90
CA ASP A 474 -10.63 -15.73 -13.00
C ASP A 474 -11.03 -14.59 -13.96
N ALA A 475 -11.39 -13.41 -13.47
CA ALA A 475 -11.69 -12.27 -14.34
C ALA A 475 -10.46 -11.79 -15.10
N TYR A 476 -9.29 -11.75 -14.46
CA TYR A 476 -8.08 -11.26 -15.10
C TYR A 476 -7.51 -12.21 -16.16
N TYR A 477 -7.54 -13.52 -15.93
CA TYR A 477 -6.85 -14.49 -16.80
C TYR A 477 -7.77 -15.23 -17.79
N LYS A 478 -9.10 -15.24 -17.59
CA LYS A 478 -10.05 -15.97 -18.46
C LYS A 478 -10.53 -15.16 -19.66
N GLU A 479 -10.15 -13.90 -19.73
CA GLU A 479 -10.32 -13.07 -20.92
C GLU A 479 -9.06 -13.18 -21.80
#